data_0adf58654695770dabbe3f4cdf167c67
#
_entry.id   0adf58654695770dabbe3f4cdf167c67
#
_cell.length_a   1.000
_cell.length_b   1.000
_cell.length_c   1.000
_cell.angle_alpha   90.00
_cell.angle_beta   90.00
_cell.angle_gamma   90.00
#
_symmetry.space_group_name_H-M   'P 1'
#
loop_
_entity.id
_entity.type
_entity.pdbx_description
1 polymer ?
#
loop_
_entity_poly.entity_id
_entity_poly.type
_entity_poly.pdbx_seq_one_letter_code
_entity_poly.pdbx_strand_id
1 'polypeptide(L)'
;MQALIVGLLPVSANAQQKATIDWYGFVAAQSWINTHESVSGAEGFLYLYPTDRLQDPVDQHDQRAVPQGSWFGTMARLGFVLKGPEIFGAASRAKAELEFSGHSSPGSILYRHAFIALDWENSTLTLGQTWHPMNDLFPSTVGIAIGSPFNALNRSPQLRYEYFMGNDKNIKLTGAAIFQAANSSYGPTGKTYNYSRNSVITMLYAGVDFTFGDLKVGGGLEYQHICAMVDRADNNKKYYLNGLCGMIQAQYAQDKLSVKAKTLIGHNMSHLGICSGFGQVANLNPGEIRFTPLAASSSWAQVQYGGALKAGLMAGFMSNWGAGKDLSAIYAAEGGTIDNMWRVAPNVQYVVGNMNLGVEYELTTVAYGTPQANGTVADTHNVSNNRLLLSVMYAF
;
A
#
# COMPACT_ATOMS: atom_id res chain seq x y z
N MET A 1 -17.79 34.69 1.94
CA MET A 1 -17.93 33.79 0.78
C MET A 1 -17.43 34.56 -0.44
N GLN A 2 -16.11 34.52 -0.67
CA GLN A 2 -15.48 35.16 -1.84
C GLN A 2 -15.07 34.03 -2.79
N ALA A 3 -15.70 33.99 -3.96
CA ALA A 3 -15.36 33.07 -5.04
C ALA A 3 -14.01 33.48 -5.62
N LEU A 4 -13.00 32.62 -5.49
CA LEU A 4 -11.73 32.76 -6.19
C LEU A 4 -11.97 32.40 -7.67
N ILE A 5 -12.21 33.39 -8.50
CA ILE A 5 -12.21 33.21 -9.96
C ILE A 5 -10.75 33.02 -10.37
N VAL A 6 -10.33 31.79 -10.59
CA VAL A 6 -9.08 31.48 -11.29
C VAL A 6 -9.29 31.91 -12.73
N GLY A 7 -8.77 33.08 -13.09
CA GLY A 7 -8.74 33.54 -14.47
C GLY A 7 -7.91 32.58 -15.31
N LEU A 8 -8.56 31.89 -16.24
CA LEU A 8 -7.89 31.19 -17.33
C LEU A 8 -7.12 32.23 -18.14
N LEU A 9 -5.81 32.30 -17.98
CA LEU A 9 -4.97 33.08 -18.87
C LEU A 9 -5.19 32.58 -20.31
N PRO A 10 -5.39 33.48 -21.29
CA PRO A 10 -5.51 33.06 -22.69
C PRO A 10 -4.18 32.41 -23.12
N VAL A 11 -4.21 31.12 -23.34
CA VAL A 11 -3.12 30.42 -24.02
C VAL A 11 -3.11 30.95 -25.45
N SER A 12 -2.09 31.72 -25.80
CA SER A 12 -1.88 32.17 -27.17
C SER A 12 -1.86 30.98 -28.13
N ALA A 13 -2.68 31.04 -29.15
CA ALA A 13 -2.87 30.02 -30.18
C ALA A 13 -1.61 29.90 -31.07
N ASN A 14 -0.57 29.24 -30.56
CA ASN A 14 0.50 28.72 -31.40
C ASN A 14 0.30 27.20 -31.52
N ALA A 15 -0.04 26.75 -32.76
CA ALA A 15 -0.16 25.38 -33.23
C ALA A 15 -0.60 24.39 -32.11
N GLN A 16 -1.89 24.31 -31.93
CA GLN A 16 -2.52 23.39 -30.96
C GLN A 16 -2.13 21.94 -31.32
N GLN A 17 -1.07 21.43 -30.71
CA GLN A 17 -0.79 20.00 -30.71
C GLN A 17 -2.02 19.35 -30.11
N LYS A 18 -2.76 18.54 -30.93
CA LYS A 18 -4.01 17.92 -30.48
C LYS A 18 -3.72 17.04 -29.28
N ALA A 19 -4.31 17.37 -28.16
CA ALA A 19 -4.29 16.48 -27.00
C ALA A 19 -4.95 15.14 -27.36
N THR A 20 -4.33 14.02 -26.98
CA THR A 20 -4.89 12.68 -27.18
C THR A 20 -5.27 12.07 -25.85
N ILE A 21 -6.32 11.27 -25.84
CA ILE A 21 -6.81 10.57 -24.64
C ILE A 21 -6.79 9.09 -24.92
N ASP A 22 -6.00 8.35 -24.13
CA ASP A 22 -5.96 6.90 -24.14
C ASP A 22 -6.79 6.39 -22.96
N TRP A 23 -7.92 5.73 -23.23
CA TRP A 23 -8.77 5.11 -22.23
C TRP A 23 -8.28 3.70 -21.93
N TYR A 24 -8.41 3.28 -20.67
CA TYR A 24 -8.13 1.92 -20.23
C TYR A 24 -8.98 1.55 -19.02
N GLY A 25 -9.14 0.27 -18.80
CA GLY A 25 -9.89 -0.20 -17.63
C GLY A 25 -10.09 -1.70 -17.63
N PHE A 26 -10.94 -2.13 -16.71
CA PHE A 26 -11.42 -3.50 -16.68
C PHE A 26 -12.76 -3.61 -15.99
N VAL A 27 -13.47 -4.69 -16.29
CA VAL A 27 -14.58 -5.20 -15.47
C VAL A 27 -14.20 -6.61 -15.03
N ALA A 28 -14.41 -6.91 -13.75
CA ALA A 28 -14.14 -8.24 -13.19
C ALA A 28 -15.34 -8.74 -12.39
N ALA A 29 -15.58 -10.06 -12.49
CA ALA A 29 -16.44 -10.80 -11.60
C ALA A 29 -15.57 -11.74 -10.76
N GLN A 30 -15.76 -11.71 -9.44
CA GLN A 30 -15.00 -12.52 -8.51
C GLN A 30 -15.91 -13.26 -7.55
N SER A 31 -15.47 -14.44 -7.12
CA SER A 31 -16.13 -15.24 -6.08
C SER A 31 -15.06 -15.72 -5.11
N TRP A 32 -15.35 -15.68 -3.81
CA TRP A 32 -14.41 -16.13 -2.81
C TRP A 32 -15.10 -16.84 -1.65
N ILE A 33 -14.36 -17.74 -0.99
CA ILE A 33 -14.75 -18.41 0.24
C ILE A 33 -13.58 -18.31 1.22
N ASN A 34 -13.85 -17.94 2.47
CA ASN A 34 -12.94 -17.96 3.61
C ASN A 34 -13.42 -19.02 4.62
N THR A 35 -12.50 -19.59 5.41
CA THR A 35 -12.83 -20.48 6.53
C THR A 35 -12.96 -19.75 7.87
N HIS A 36 -12.56 -18.49 7.93
CA HIS A 36 -12.53 -17.66 9.15
C HIS A 36 -12.91 -16.23 8.83
N GLU A 37 -13.50 -15.50 9.80
CA GLU A 37 -13.68 -14.06 9.70
C GLU A 37 -12.36 -13.36 9.48
N SER A 38 -12.38 -12.26 8.70
CA SER A 38 -11.14 -11.65 8.23
C SER A 38 -11.20 -10.14 8.23
N VAL A 39 -10.08 -9.51 8.50
CA VAL A 39 -9.85 -8.10 8.23
C VAL A 39 -9.79 -7.91 6.72
N SER A 40 -10.75 -7.19 6.19
CA SER A 40 -10.92 -7.03 4.75
C SER A 40 -11.57 -5.68 4.43
N GLY A 41 -11.51 -5.30 3.16
CA GLY A 41 -12.23 -4.16 2.58
C GLY A 41 -12.91 -4.55 1.28
N ALA A 42 -13.64 -3.60 0.67
CA ALA A 42 -14.29 -3.81 -0.62
C ALA A 42 -15.14 -5.10 -0.63
N GLU A 43 -16.02 -5.27 0.35
CA GLU A 43 -16.90 -6.44 0.50
C GLU A 43 -16.16 -7.80 0.55
N GLY A 44 -14.94 -7.81 1.12
CA GLY A 44 -14.09 -8.99 1.22
C GLY A 44 -13.18 -9.24 0.02
N PHE A 45 -13.26 -8.45 -1.05
CA PHE A 45 -12.34 -8.55 -2.19
C PHE A 45 -10.92 -8.12 -1.83
N LEU A 46 -10.77 -7.09 -1.00
CA LEU A 46 -9.50 -6.69 -0.40
C LEU A 46 -9.28 -7.49 0.89
N TYR A 47 -8.84 -8.72 0.77
CA TYR A 47 -8.51 -9.57 1.91
C TYR A 47 -7.12 -9.27 2.46
N LEU A 48 -7.01 -9.12 3.79
CA LEU A 48 -5.73 -8.87 4.45
C LEU A 48 -5.27 -10.07 5.28
N TYR A 49 -6.01 -10.44 6.34
CA TYR A 49 -5.64 -11.55 7.24
C TYR A 49 -6.85 -11.97 8.09
N PRO A 50 -6.86 -13.17 8.71
CA PRO A 50 -7.92 -13.55 9.65
C PRO A 50 -7.92 -12.63 10.88
N THR A 51 -9.10 -12.32 11.42
CA THR A 51 -9.26 -11.65 12.72
C THR A 51 -8.79 -12.57 13.85
N ASP A 52 -8.48 -12.00 15.03
CA ASP A 52 -8.20 -12.82 16.21
C ASP A 52 -9.42 -13.66 16.59
N ARG A 53 -9.20 -14.77 17.28
CA ARG A 53 -10.28 -15.63 17.77
C ARG A 53 -11.13 -14.92 18.82
N LEU A 54 -12.42 -15.26 18.82
CA LEU A 54 -13.37 -14.89 19.85
C LEU A 54 -13.84 -16.18 20.55
N GLN A 55 -13.24 -16.50 21.69
CA GLN A 55 -13.59 -17.72 22.42
C GLN A 55 -14.95 -17.61 23.06
N ASP A 56 -15.79 -18.63 22.88
CA ASP A 56 -17.01 -18.79 23.62
C ASP A 56 -16.69 -19.01 25.12
N PRO A 57 -17.38 -18.32 26.04
CA PRO A 57 -17.07 -18.46 27.48
C PRO A 57 -17.48 -19.82 28.07
N VAL A 58 -18.31 -20.61 27.38
CA VAL A 58 -18.84 -21.88 27.88
C VAL A 58 -18.02 -23.06 27.40
N ASP A 59 -17.86 -23.20 26.09
CA ASP A 59 -17.23 -24.38 25.47
C ASP A 59 -15.89 -24.07 24.78
N GLN A 60 -15.44 -22.81 24.84
CA GLN A 60 -14.14 -22.33 24.34
C GLN A 60 -13.96 -22.47 22.81
N HIS A 61 -15.01 -22.75 22.04
CA HIS A 61 -14.88 -22.74 20.58
C HIS A 61 -14.65 -21.32 20.06
N ASP A 62 -14.01 -21.18 18.92
CA ASP A 62 -13.79 -19.89 18.27
C ASP A 62 -15.05 -19.49 17.48
N GLN A 63 -15.79 -18.50 17.98
CA GLN A 63 -17.01 -17.97 17.36
C GLN A 63 -16.76 -17.31 16.00
N ARG A 64 -15.50 -16.97 15.66
CA ARG A 64 -15.10 -16.37 14.37
C ARG A 64 -14.63 -17.42 13.35
N ALA A 65 -14.47 -18.67 13.74
CA ALA A 65 -14.16 -19.76 12.82
C ALA A 65 -15.40 -20.17 12.00
N VAL A 66 -15.99 -19.18 11.31
CA VAL A 66 -17.21 -19.32 10.52
C VAL A 66 -16.89 -19.14 9.04
N PRO A 67 -17.20 -20.12 8.17
CA PRO A 67 -17.05 -19.97 6.73
C PRO A 67 -17.87 -18.79 6.20
N GLN A 68 -17.23 -17.95 5.40
CA GLN A 68 -17.84 -16.79 4.73
C GLN A 68 -17.54 -16.83 3.24
N GLY A 69 -18.42 -16.27 2.43
CA GLY A 69 -18.19 -16.19 1.00
C GLY A 69 -19.01 -15.13 0.30
N SER A 70 -18.56 -14.74 -0.88
CA SER A 70 -19.28 -13.87 -1.80
C SER A 70 -19.21 -14.45 -3.21
N TRP A 71 -20.33 -14.43 -3.92
CA TRP A 71 -20.43 -15.00 -5.26
C TRP A 71 -20.76 -13.92 -6.27
N PHE A 72 -20.05 -13.95 -7.40
CA PHE A 72 -20.27 -13.05 -8.54
C PHE A 72 -20.18 -11.55 -8.20
N GLY A 73 -19.44 -11.22 -7.15
CA GLY A 73 -19.19 -9.82 -6.82
C GLY A 73 -18.42 -9.12 -7.96
N THR A 74 -18.82 -7.91 -8.29
CA THR A 74 -18.29 -7.18 -9.43
C THR A 74 -17.43 -6.02 -9.01
N MET A 75 -16.36 -5.78 -9.76
CA MET A 75 -15.59 -4.55 -9.68
C MET A 75 -15.32 -4.01 -11.09
N ALA A 76 -15.20 -2.72 -11.19
CA ALA A 76 -14.80 -2.07 -12.43
C ALA A 76 -13.77 -0.98 -12.14
N ARG A 77 -12.90 -0.76 -13.10
CA ARG A 77 -11.94 0.34 -13.07
C ARG A 77 -11.97 1.06 -14.40
N LEU A 78 -11.93 2.38 -14.34
CA LEU A 78 -11.86 3.24 -15.51
C LEU A 78 -10.77 4.28 -15.28
N GLY A 79 -9.91 4.45 -16.25
CA GLY A 79 -8.87 5.46 -16.26
C GLY A 79 -8.60 6.01 -17.64
N PHE A 80 -7.91 7.12 -17.68
CA PHE A 80 -7.39 7.69 -18.92
C PHE A 80 -6.02 8.32 -18.70
N VAL A 81 -5.26 8.38 -19.78
CA VAL A 81 -4.03 9.16 -19.90
C VAL A 81 -4.26 10.22 -20.98
N LEU A 82 -4.23 11.47 -20.58
CA LEU A 82 -4.22 12.62 -21.48
C LEU A 82 -2.76 12.95 -21.82
N LYS A 83 -2.41 12.95 -23.09
CA LYS A 83 -1.12 13.47 -23.61
C LYS A 83 -1.37 14.87 -24.16
N GLY A 84 -0.68 15.83 -23.61
CA GLY A 84 -0.81 17.25 -23.92
C GLY A 84 0.32 17.77 -24.79
N PRO A 85 0.35 19.09 -25.00
CA PRO A 85 1.46 19.77 -25.70
C PRO A 85 2.74 19.70 -24.89
N GLU A 86 3.84 20.00 -25.55
CA GLU A 86 5.12 20.21 -24.86
C GLU A 86 5.05 21.43 -23.92
N ILE A 87 5.54 21.28 -22.68
CA ILE A 87 5.58 22.31 -21.63
C ILE A 87 7.00 22.33 -21.04
N PHE A 88 7.66 23.46 -21.07
CA PHE A 88 9.05 23.63 -20.59
C PHE A 88 10.05 22.63 -21.21
N GLY A 89 9.86 22.27 -22.49
CA GLY A 89 10.72 21.31 -23.18
C GLY A 89 10.48 19.84 -22.74
N ALA A 90 9.36 19.57 -22.09
CA ALA A 90 8.96 18.23 -21.65
C ALA A 90 7.64 17.82 -22.33
N ALA A 91 7.50 16.55 -22.66
CA ALA A 91 6.20 15.97 -22.99
C ALA A 91 5.29 16.01 -21.77
N SER A 92 4.11 16.60 -21.89
CA SER A 92 3.16 16.69 -20.78
C SER A 92 2.11 15.58 -20.83
N ARG A 93 1.77 15.02 -19.67
CA ARG A 93 0.67 14.05 -19.52
C ARG A 93 -0.06 14.25 -18.21
N ALA A 94 -1.34 13.90 -18.22
CA ALA A 94 -2.14 13.77 -17.00
C ALA A 94 -2.81 12.40 -16.97
N LYS A 95 -2.97 11.83 -15.77
CA LYS A 95 -3.65 10.56 -15.57
C LYS A 95 -4.72 10.71 -14.50
N ALA A 96 -5.92 10.15 -14.78
CA ALA A 96 -6.92 9.93 -13.76
C ALA A 96 -7.42 8.48 -13.80
N GLU A 97 -7.70 7.89 -12.62
CA GLU A 97 -8.18 6.52 -12.49
C GLU A 97 -9.14 6.39 -11.31
N LEU A 98 -10.31 5.81 -11.57
CA LEU A 98 -11.35 5.50 -10.60
C LEU A 98 -11.60 4.01 -10.52
N GLU A 99 -11.98 3.52 -9.36
CA GLU A 99 -12.37 2.14 -9.11
C GLU A 99 -13.75 2.10 -8.45
N PHE A 100 -14.60 1.21 -8.94
CA PHE A 100 -15.99 1.05 -8.53
C PHE A 100 -16.16 -0.30 -7.80
N SER A 101 -15.36 -0.55 -6.77
CA SER A 101 -15.34 -1.81 -6.02
C SER A 101 -16.07 -1.75 -4.67
N GLY A 102 -16.68 -0.63 -4.33
CA GLY A 102 -17.30 -0.47 -3.02
C GLY A 102 -16.31 -0.47 -1.85
N HIS A 103 -15.15 0.17 -2.01
CA HIS A 103 -14.02 0.10 -1.05
C HIS A 103 -14.40 0.37 0.41
N SER A 104 -15.22 1.36 0.68
CA SER A 104 -15.68 1.73 2.05
C SER A 104 -17.15 1.41 2.29
N SER A 105 -17.95 1.28 1.25
CA SER A 105 -19.34 0.86 1.27
C SER A 105 -19.78 0.41 -0.12
N PRO A 106 -20.79 -0.44 -0.26
CA PRO A 106 -21.33 -0.84 -1.56
C PRO A 106 -21.58 0.35 -2.47
N GLY A 107 -21.07 0.30 -3.70
CA GLY A 107 -21.22 1.36 -4.69
C GLY A 107 -20.33 2.60 -4.49
N SER A 108 -19.43 2.63 -3.50
CA SER A 108 -18.50 3.74 -3.34
C SER A 108 -17.43 3.75 -4.44
N ILE A 109 -16.99 4.96 -4.79
CA ILE A 109 -15.94 5.18 -5.79
C ILE A 109 -14.63 5.47 -5.07
N LEU A 110 -13.59 4.70 -5.40
CA LEU A 110 -12.23 4.96 -4.95
C LEU A 110 -11.45 5.75 -6.00
N TYR A 111 -11.02 6.93 -5.63
CA TYR A 111 -10.10 7.74 -6.38
C TYR A 111 -8.67 7.17 -6.23
N ARG A 112 -8.08 6.64 -7.33
CA ARG A 112 -6.80 5.91 -7.29
C ARG A 112 -5.63 6.77 -7.72
N HIS A 113 -5.67 7.27 -8.94
CA HIS A 113 -4.64 8.11 -9.52
C HIS A 113 -5.23 9.42 -10.01
N ALA A 114 -4.55 10.52 -9.76
CA ALA A 114 -4.71 11.77 -10.47
C ALA A 114 -3.45 12.59 -10.29
N PHE A 115 -2.71 12.69 -11.35
CA PHE A 115 -1.46 13.41 -11.38
C PHE A 115 -1.20 14.02 -12.75
N ILE A 116 -0.33 15.02 -12.75
CA ILE A 116 0.28 15.61 -13.93
C ILE A 116 1.74 15.19 -13.94
N ALA A 117 2.30 14.89 -15.10
CA ALA A 117 3.72 14.61 -15.24
C ALA A 117 4.31 15.37 -16.44
N LEU A 118 5.57 15.75 -16.29
CA LEU A 118 6.42 16.33 -17.30
C LEU A 118 7.60 15.38 -17.53
N ASP A 119 7.70 14.88 -18.75
CA ASP A 119 8.69 13.87 -19.14
C ASP A 119 9.71 14.53 -20.08
N TRP A 120 10.92 14.78 -19.57
CA TRP A 120 12.10 15.18 -20.36
C TRP A 120 12.86 13.94 -20.83
N GLU A 121 13.88 14.15 -21.61
CA GLU A 121 14.68 13.04 -22.15
C GLU A 121 15.22 12.09 -21.03
N ASN A 122 15.76 12.66 -19.96
CA ASN A 122 16.40 11.90 -18.88
C ASN A 122 15.76 12.10 -17.52
N SER A 123 14.57 12.67 -17.44
CA SER A 123 13.92 12.89 -16.15
C SER A 123 12.40 13.00 -16.27
N THR A 124 11.71 12.71 -15.18
CA THR A 124 10.26 12.89 -15.05
C THR A 124 9.96 13.63 -13.76
N LEU A 125 9.13 14.65 -13.84
CA LEU A 125 8.52 15.31 -12.69
C LEU A 125 7.04 14.91 -12.61
N THR A 126 6.61 14.35 -11.48
CA THR A 126 5.22 13.97 -11.22
C THR A 126 4.66 14.77 -10.05
N LEU A 127 3.49 15.38 -10.22
CA LEU A 127 2.75 16.09 -9.18
C LEU A 127 1.32 15.56 -9.08
N GLY A 128 0.93 15.07 -7.93
CA GLY A 128 -0.42 14.56 -7.64
C GLY A 128 -0.42 13.19 -7.00
N GLN A 129 -1.60 12.54 -6.96
CA GLN A 129 -1.77 11.25 -6.31
C GLN A 129 -1.42 10.09 -7.22
N THR A 130 -0.46 9.26 -6.81
CA THR A 130 -0.10 8.01 -7.48
C THR A 130 0.50 7.03 -6.48
N TRP A 131 0.95 5.86 -6.95
CA TRP A 131 1.63 4.88 -6.10
C TRP A 131 2.79 5.52 -5.34
N HIS A 132 2.85 5.19 -4.05
CA HIS A 132 4.01 5.50 -3.21
C HIS A 132 5.27 4.87 -3.82
N PRO A 133 6.46 5.50 -3.79
CA PRO A 133 7.67 4.92 -4.38
C PRO A 133 8.04 3.53 -3.83
N MET A 134 7.72 3.25 -2.57
CA MET A 134 7.89 1.90 -1.99
C MET A 134 6.86 0.88 -2.49
N ASN A 135 5.91 1.30 -3.31
CA ASN A 135 4.85 0.45 -3.86
C ASN A 135 4.87 0.43 -5.40
N ASP A 136 6.04 0.30 -6.00
CA ASP A 136 6.27 0.26 -7.45
C ASP A 136 6.42 -1.17 -8.01
N LEU A 137 6.76 -2.16 -7.17
CA LEU A 137 6.83 -3.58 -7.52
C LEU A 137 5.71 -4.37 -6.81
N PHE A 138 4.97 -5.18 -7.59
CA PHE A 138 3.83 -5.96 -7.12
C PHE A 138 4.01 -7.45 -7.42
N PRO A 139 3.56 -8.34 -6.51
CA PRO A 139 3.41 -9.74 -6.85
C PRO A 139 2.27 -9.93 -7.87
N SER A 140 2.37 -10.97 -8.68
CA SER A 140 1.37 -11.32 -9.71
C SER A 140 0.31 -12.25 -9.09
N THR A 141 -0.54 -11.69 -8.21
CA THR A 141 -1.67 -12.37 -7.57
C THR A 141 -2.94 -12.22 -8.40
N VAL A 142 -3.95 -13.07 -8.15
CA VAL A 142 -5.30 -12.93 -8.69
C VAL A 142 -6.11 -11.94 -7.85
N GLY A 143 -5.90 -11.95 -6.54
CA GLY A 143 -6.56 -11.04 -5.61
C GLY A 143 -6.13 -9.58 -5.77
N ILE A 144 -7.08 -8.65 -5.57
CA ILE A 144 -6.85 -7.20 -5.70
C ILE A 144 -6.00 -6.59 -4.58
N ALA A 145 -5.75 -7.35 -3.50
CA ALA A 145 -4.90 -6.95 -2.40
C ALA A 145 -3.41 -6.83 -2.80
N ILE A 146 -3.04 -7.34 -4.01
CA ILE A 146 -1.69 -7.27 -4.59
C ILE A 146 -0.58 -7.58 -3.56
N GLY A 147 -0.79 -8.67 -2.79
CA GLY A 147 0.15 -9.16 -1.78
C GLY A 147 0.11 -8.47 -0.43
N SER A 148 -0.81 -7.51 -0.20
CA SER A 148 -0.97 -6.89 1.13
C SER A 148 -1.48 -7.90 2.17
N PRO A 149 -1.05 -7.77 3.46
CA PRO A 149 -0.26 -6.69 4.06
C PRO A 149 1.26 -6.88 3.93
N PHE A 150 1.74 -7.89 3.20
CA PHE A 150 3.18 -8.14 3.03
C PHE A 150 3.81 -7.19 2.01
N ASN A 151 3.05 -6.74 1.02
CA ASN A 151 3.44 -5.68 0.09
C ASN A 151 2.83 -4.35 0.53
N ALA A 152 3.59 -3.27 0.38
CA ALA A 152 3.06 -1.92 0.57
C ALA A 152 1.81 -1.69 -0.29
N LEU A 153 0.80 -1.03 0.27
CA LEU A 153 -0.44 -0.67 -0.43
C LEU A 153 -0.79 0.79 -0.12
N ASN A 154 -0.18 1.71 -0.83
CA ASN A 154 -0.41 3.14 -0.63
C ASN A 154 -0.38 3.91 -1.95
N ARG A 155 -1.32 4.81 -2.12
CA ARG A 155 -1.33 5.88 -3.12
C ARG A 155 -1.45 7.20 -2.38
N SER A 156 -0.49 8.08 -2.60
CA SER A 156 -0.41 9.35 -1.88
C SER A 156 -0.15 10.53 -2.82
N PRO A 157 -0.69 11.70 -2.52
CA PRO A 157 -0.26 12.95 -3.13
C PRO A 157 1.23 13.15 -2.91
N GLN A 158 1.95 13.50 -3.97
CA GLN A 158 3.40 13.61 -3.95
C GLN A 158 3.92 14.55 -5.03
N LEU A 159 5.06 15.15 -4.76
CA LEU A 159 5.96 15.71 -5.75
C LEU A 159 7.12 14.74 -5.88
N ARG A 160 7.26 14.09 -7.03
CA ARG A 160 8.31 13.10 -7.31
C ARG A 160 9.13 13.53 -8.51
N TYR A 161 10.44 13.45 -8.36
CA TYR A 161 11.39 13.64 -9.43
C TYR A 161 12.18 12.34 -9.63
N GLU A 162 12.22 11.88 -10.88
CA GLU A 162 12.96 10.68 -11.28
C GLU A 162 13.99 11.11 -12.32
N TYR A 163 15.25 10.69 -12.13
CA TYR A 163 16.34 10.97 -13.04
C TYR A 163 16.97 9.67 -13.54
N PHE A 164 17.13 9.55 -14.86
CA PHE A 164 17.61 8.35 -15.51
C PHE A 164 19.02 8.56 -16.02
N MET A 165 19.94 7.67 -15.65
CA MET A 165 21.37 7.73 -15.92
C MET A 165 21.85 6.47 -16.66
N GLY A 166 23.08 6.54 -17.17
CA GLY A 166 23.71 5.45 -17.92
C GLY A 166 23.34 5.46 -19.41
N ASN A 167 24.08 4.71 -20.23
CA ASN A 167 23.92 4.70 -21.68
C ASN A 167 22.52 4.25 -22.12
N ASP A 168 21.91 3.31 -21.36
CA ASP A 168 20.59 2.73 -21.65
C ASP A 168 19.57 3.15 -20.59
N LYS A 169 19.79 4.27 -19.86
CA LYS A 169 18.97 4.71 -18.74
C LYS A 169 18.75 3.60 -17.68
N ASN A 170 19.76 2.81 -17.48
CA ASN A 170 19.76 1.61 -16.64
C ASN A 170 19.87 1.91 -15.13
N ILE A 171 20.07 3.17 -14.77
CA ILE A 171 20.06 3.65 -13.38
C ILE A 171 18.95 4.69 -13.25
N LYS A 172 18.03 4.49 -12.32
CA LYS A 172 16.98 5.45 -11.99
C LYS A 172 17.17 5.94 -10.55
N LEU A 173 17.33 7.24 -10.38
CA LEU A 173 17.29 7.92 -9.08
C LEU A 173 15.90 8.48 -8.85
N THR A 174 15.35 8.31 -7.67
CA THR A 174 14.03 8.82 -7.29
C THR A 174 14.12 9.65 -6.02
N GLY A 175 13.61 10.88 -6.07
CA GLY A 175 13.37 11.73 -4.90
C GLY A 175 11.89 12.10 -4.82
N ALA A 176 11.29 12.05 -3.63
CA ALA A 176 9.90 12.46 -3.48
C ALA A 176 9.61 13.13 -2.13
N ALA A 177 8.70 14.12 -2.17
CA ALA A 177 8.01 14.67 -1.02
C ALA A 177 6.57 14.15 -1.04
N ILE A 178 6.14 13.49 0.05
CA ILE A 178 4.92 12.68 0.07
C ILE A 178 4.03 13.09 1.24
N PHE A 179 2.72 13.14 1.01
CA PHE A 179 1.72 13.44 2.04
C PHE A 179 0.80 12.23 2.25
N GLN A 180 0.65 11.76 3.50
CA GLN A 180 -0.26 10.62 3.81
C GLN A 180 -1.70 11.01 3.50
N ALA A 181 -2.39 10.22 2.69
CA ALA A 181 -3.80 10.46 2.33
C ALA A 181 -4.63 9.17 2.32
N ALA A 182 -4.44 8.27 1.36
CA ALA A 182 -5.27 7.07 1.20
C ALA A 182 -5.08 6.06 2.33
N ASN A 183 -3.85 5.87 2.80
CA ASN A 183 -3.52 5.20 4.05
C ASN A 183 -2.78 6.18 4.96
N SER A 184 -3.11 6.16 6.23
CA SER A 184 -2.52 7.05 7.23
C SER A 184 -2.05 6.24 8.45
N SER A 185 -1.21 6.86 9.27
CA SER A 185 -0.76 6.28 10.52
C SER A 185 -1.92 6.12 11.50
N TYR A 186 -1.84 5.11 12.38
CA TYR A 186 -2.64 5.03 13.58
C TYR A 186 -2.19 6.10 14.58
N GLY A 187 -2.99 6.38 15.60
CA GLY A 187 -2.61 7.28 16.68
C GLY A 187 -3.73 7.47 17.71
N PRO A 188 -3.58 8.42 18.65
CA PRO A 188 -4.52 8.64 19.75
C PRO A 188 -5.98 8.90 19.34
N THR A 189 -6.20 9.42 18.15
CA THR A 189 -7.53 9.70 17.60
C THR A 189 -7.93 8.73 16.47
N GLY A 190 -7.34 7.52 16.46
CA GLY A 190 -7.56 6.52 15.44
C GLY A 190 -6.68 6.70 14.20
N LYS A 191 -7.07 6.06 13.10
CA LYS A 191 -6.36 6.12 11.82
C LYS A 191 -6.79 7.37 11.06
N THR A 192 -5.89 8.36 10.91
CA THR A 192 -6.21 9.64 10.28
C THR A 192 -5.00 10.34 9.64
N TYR A 193 -5.23 11.05 8.53
CA TYR A 193 -4.23 11.89 7.89
C TYR A 193 -3.93 13.21 8.64
N ASN A 194 -4.66 13.50 9.72
CA ASN A 194 -4.43 14.72 10.52
C ASN A 194 -3.04 14.76 11.14
N TYR A 195 -2.40 13.61 11.39
CA TYR A 195 -1.02 13.57 11.89
C TYR A 195 -0.04 14.19 10.90
N SER A 196 -0.21 13.97 9.60
CA SER A 196 0.56 14.63 8.54
C SER A 196 0.18 16.10 8.39
N ARG A 197 -1.12 16.44 8.41
CA ARG A 197 -1.59 17.85 8.32
C ARG A 197 -1.02 18.70 9.45
N ASN A 198 -1.06 18.20 10.68
CA ASN A 198 -0.59 18.93 11.85
C ASN A 198 0.93 19.04 11.91
N SER A 199 1.65 18.16 11.21
CA SER A 199 3.10 18.23 11.04
C SER A 199 3.53 19.39 10.12
N VAL A 200 2.75 19.66 9.07
CA VAL A 200 3.06 20.60 7.97
C VAL A 200 4.20 20.10 7.05
N ILE A 201 5.18 19.37 7.62
CA ILE A 201 6.31 18.81 6.88
C ILE A 201 5.87 17.51 6.20
N THR A 202 6.24 17.34 4.93
CA THR A 202 5.98 16.12 4.17
C THR A 202 6.97 15.02 4.53
N MET A 203 6.59 13.76 4.29
CA MET A 203 7.54 12.65 4.28
C MET A 203 8.50 12.81 3.10
N LEU A 204 9.74 12.36 3.25
CA LEU A 204 10.76 12.44 2.23
C LEU A 204 11.22 11.04 1.86
N TYR A 205 11.32 10.78 0.57
CA TYR A 205 11.82 9.51 0.03
C TYR A 205 13.01 9.76 -0.91
N ALA A 206 14.00 8.87 -0.83
CA ALA A 206 15.10 8.78 -1.78
C ALA A 206 15.35 7.31 -2.14
N GLY A 207 15.52 7.00 -3.41
CA GLY A 207 15.73 5.63 -3.88
C GLY A 207 16.56 5.55 -5.15
N VAL A 208 17.08 4.35 -5.42
CA VAL A 208 17.83 4.01 -6.62
C VAL A 208 17.40 2.64 -7.13
N ASP A 209 17.21 2.53 -8.44
CA ASP A 209 16.95 1.28 -9.14
C ASP A 209 18.01 1.08 -10.24
N PHE A 210 18.45 -0.17 -10.38
CA PHE A 210 19.40 -0.61 -11.42
C PHE A 210 18.73 -1.66 -12.30
N THR A 211 18.98 -1.59 -13.59
CA THR A 211 18.53 -2.58 -14.58
C THR A 211 19.74 -3.21 -15.27
N PHE A 212 19.87 -4.53 -15.19
CA PHE A 212 20.93 -5.34 -15.78
C PHE A 212 20.30 -6.42 -16.67
N GLY A 213 20.00 -6.08 -17.92
CA GLY A 213 19.23 -6.95 -18.79
C GLY A 213 17.88 -7.32 -18.19
N ASP A 214 17.66 -8.59 -17.91
CA ASP A 214 16.40 -9.12 -17.36
C ASP A 214 16.26 -8.94 -15.84
N LEU A 215 17.32 -8.51 -15.16
CA LEU A 215 17.35 -8.29 -13.71
C LEU A 215 17.18 -6.81 -13.40
N LYS A 216 16.22 -6.48 -12.53
CA LYS A 216 16.09 -5.17 -11.89
C LYS A 216 16.26 -5.33 -10.40
N VAL A 217 17.08 -4.47 -9.79
CA VAL A 217 17.26 -4.38 -8.34
C VAL A 217 17.14 -2.94 -7.91
N GLY A 218 16.55 -2.70 -6.77
CA GLY A 218 16.37 -1.34 -6.29
C GLY A 218 16.23 -1.28 -4.77
N GLY A 219 16.36 -0.08 -4.25
CA GLY A 219 16.17 0.20 -2.84
C GLY A 219 15.90 1.67 -2.60
N GLY A 220 15.39 1.95 -1.40
CA GLY A 220 15.11 3.32 -1.01
C GLY A 220 14.86 3.47 0.46
N LEU A 221 14.91 4.72 0.91
CA LEU A 221 14.69 5.12 2.29
C LEU A 221 13.60 6.20 2.34
N GLU A 222 12.75 6.11 3.34
CA GLU A 222 11.74 7.12 3.66
C GLU A 222 11.96 7.65 5.07
N TYR A 223 11.97 8.94 5.20
CA TYR A 223 11.92 9.65 6.48
C TYR A 223 10.52 10.21 6.71
N GLN A 224 9.96 9.92 7.89
CA GLN A 224 8.67 10.41 8.36
C GLN A 224 8.85 11.40 9.48
N HIS A 225 8.07 12.48 9.44
CA HIS A 225 7.89 13.43 10.54
C HIS A 225 6.40 13.74 10.65
N ILE A 226 5.74 13.19 11.66
CA ILE A 226 4.30 13.38 11.88
C ILE A 226 4.02 13.98 13.26
N CYS A 227 2.96 14.77 13.36
CA CYS A 227 2.46 15.29 14.63
C CYS A 227 1.52 14.25 15.25
N ALA A 228 2.05 13.41 16.15
CA ALA A 228 1.30 12.33 16.79
C ALA A 228 0.13 12.82 17.65
N MET A 229 0.27 13.99 18.25
CA MET A 229 -0.76 14.61 19.08
C MET A 229 -0.67 16.13 19.08
N VAL A 230 -1.83 16.79 19.13
CA VAL A 230 -1.96 18.23 19.46
C VAL A 230 -2.72 18.32 20.79
N ASP A 231 -2.04 18.80 21.82
CA ASP A 231 -2.65 19.06 23.11
C ASP A 231 -3.34 20.43 23.10
N ARG A 232 -4.66 20.41 22.97
CA ARG A 232 -5.47 21.62 22.90
C ARG A 232 -5.63 22.31 24.27
N ALA A 233 -5.44 21.56 25.35
CA ALA A 233 -5.49 22.10 26.71
C ALA A 233 -4.19 22.82 27.08
N ASP A 234 -3.04 22.37 26.52
CA ASP A 234 -1.74 23.02 26.69
C ASP A 234 -1.40 23.90 25.46
N ASN A 235 -2.21 24.92 25.21
CA ASN A 235 -2.01 25.95 24.17
C ASN A 235 -1.66 25.39 22.77
N ASN A 236 -2.33 24.29 22.35
CA ASN A 236 -2.10 23.59 21.08
C ASN A 236 -0.66 23.05 20.91
N LYS A 237 -0.02 22.69 22.00
CA LYS A 237 1.33 22.10 21.99
C LYS A 237 1.35 20.84 21.13
N LYS A 238 2.34 20.75 20.27
CA LYS A 238 2.50 19.64 19.34
C LYS A 238 3.56 18.66 19.80
N TYR A 239 3.25 17.36 19.68
CA TYR A 239 4.15 16.29 19.97
C TYR A 239 4.40 15.48 18.69
N TYR A 240 5.67 15.33 18.34
CA TYR A 240 6.08 14.78 17.06
C TYR A 240 6.63 13.37 17.20
N LEU A 241 6.51 12.61 16.12
CA LEU A 241 7.09 11.29 15.91
C LEU A 241 7.96 11.32 14.66
N ASN A 242 9.16 10.78 14.77
CA ASN A 242 10.05 10.54 13.64
C ASN A 242 10.15 9.04 13.36
N GLY A 243 10.19 8.67 12.09
CA GLY A 243 10.36 7.30 11.64
C GLY A 243 11.29 7.22 10.43
N LEU A 244 11.96 6.09 10.30
CA LEU A 244 12.75 5.76 9.12
C LEU A 244 12.32 4.37 8.62
N CYS A 245 12.07 4.24 7.33
CA CYS A 245 11.73 2.99 6.68
C CYS A 245 12.64 2.77 5.47
N GLY A 246 13.15 1.54 5.32
CA GLY A 246 13.95 1.10 4.19
C GLY A 246 13.23 0.05 3.36
N MET A 247 13.53 0.02 2.06
CA MET A 247 13.05 -0.96 1.10
C MET A 247 14.20 -1.49 0.27
N ILE A 248 14.18 -2.80 0.00
CA ILE A 248 14.98 -3.45 -1.04
C ILE A 248 14.05 -4.30 -1.87
N GLN A 249 14.26 -4.31 -3.19
CA GLN A 249 13.45 -5.08 -4.12
C GLN A 249 14.28 -5.64 -5.27
N ALA A 250 13.82 -6.77 -5.84
CA ALA A 250 14.40 -7.37 -7.02
C ALA A 250 13.32 -7.97 -7.92
N GLN A 251 13.52 -7.88 -9.22
CA GLN A 251 12.71 -8.55 -10.23
C GLN A 251 13.62 -9.14 -11.29
N TYR A 252 13.42 -10.42 -11.58
CA TYR A 252 13.99 -11.09 -12.74
C TYR A 252 12.85 -11.56 -13.65
N ALA A 253 12.95 -11.28 -14.95
CA ALA A 253 11.92 -11.68 -15.92
C ALA A 253 12.61 -12.07 -17.23
N GLN A 254 12.57 -13.36 -17.56
CA GLN A 254 13.12 -13.91 -18.80
C GLN A 254 12.15 -14.95 -19.37
N ASP A 255 11.82 -14.82 -20.65
CA ASP A 255 10.89 -15.69 -21.37
C ASP A 255 9.56 -15.88 -20.63
N LYS A 256 9.36 -17.07 -20.08
CA LYS A 256 8.17 -17.48 -19.34
C LYS A 256 8.31 -17.38 -17.82
N LEU A 257 9.52 -17.11 -17.32
CA LEU A 257 9.82 -17.05 -15.89
C LEU A 257 9.78 -15.59 -15.39
N SER A 258 9.09 -15.37 -14.30
CA SER A 258 9.14 -14.11 -13.53
C SER A 258 9.37 -14.43 -12.05
N VAL A 259 10.41 -13.84 -11.47
CA VAL A 259 10.70 -13.91 -10.03
C VAL A 259 10.75 -12.50 -9.49
N LYS A 260 10.08 -12.26 -8.38
CA LYS A 260 10.01 -10.95 -7.73
C LYS A 260 10.16 -11.11 -6.23
N ALA A 261 10.82 -10.17 -5.58
CA ALA A 261 10.92 -10.12 -4.12
C ALA A 261 11.03 -8.67 -3.65
N LYS A 262 10.50 -8.40 -2.47
CA LYS A 262 10.61 -7.10 -1.80
C LYS A 262 10.66 -7.31 -0.30
N THR A 263 11.47 -6.50 0.38
CA THR A 263 11.53 -6.40 1.84
C THR A 263 11.43 -4.94 2.25
N LEU A 264 10.60 -4.68 3.24
CA LEU A 264 10.50 -3.40 3.95
C LEU A 264 10.88 -3.63 5.40
N ILE A 265 11.68 -2.71 5.96
CA ILE A 265 12.11 -2.73 7.36
C ILE A 265 12.08 -1.29 7.86
N GLY A 266 11.45 -1.05 8.99
CA GLY A 266 11.44 0.31 9.53
C GLY A 266 10.41 0.57 10.60
N HIS A 267 10.15 1.83 10.79
CA HIS A 267 9.34 2.42 11.84
C HIS A 267 8.00 2.90 11.31
N ASN A 268 6.91 2.63 12.07
CA ASN A 268 5.57 3.16 11.79
C ASN A 268 5.12 2.98 10.33
N MET A 269 5.27 1.76 9.78
CA MET A 269 4.92 1.46 8.39
C MET A 269 3.41 1.32 8.13
N SER A 270 2.55 1.70 9.09
CA SER A 270 1.09 1.56 8.98
C SER A 270 0.49 2.37 7.82
N HIS A 271 1.09 3.49 7.43
CA HIS A 271 0.69 4.24 6.24
C HIS A 271 0.95 3.48 4.92
N LEU A 272 1.84 2.50 4.92
CA LEU A 272 2.07 1.57 3.80
C LEU A 272 1.10 0.37 3.79
N GLY A 273 0.18 0.29 4.76
CA GLY A 273 -0.74 -0.84 4.92
C GLY A 273 -0.12 -2.04 5.62
N ILE A 274 1.06 -1.88 6.23
CA ILE A 274 1.76 -2.91 7.00
C ILE A 274 1.34 -2.81 8.46
N CYS A 275 1.18 -3.94 9.15
CA CYS A 275 0.79 -3.99 10.56
C CYS A 275 1.97 -3.52 11.46
N SER A 276 2.04 -2.24 11.66
CA SER A 276 3.02 -1.50 12.46
C SER A 276 2.35 -0.27 13.05
N GLY A 277 3.06 0.56 13.80
CA GLY A 277 2.51 1.76 14.39
C GLY A 277 3.50 2.49 15.28
N PHE A 278 2.99 3.14 16.32
CA PHE A 278 3.80 3.82 17.33
C PHE A 278 3.10 3.77 18.70
N GLY A 279 3.81 4.17 19.75
CA GLY A 279 3.24 4.23 21.09
C GLY A 279 3.62 5.49 21.83
N GLN A 280 2.85 5.78 22.89
CA GLN A 280 3.19 6.80 23.87
C GLN A 280 4.16 6.19 24.89
N VAL A 281 5.26 6.88 25.15
CA VAL A 281 6.30 6.40 26.09
C VAL A 281 5.76 6.44 27.52
N ALA A 282 6.01 5.35 28.29
CA ALA A 282 5.67 5.24 29.70
C ALA A 282 6.75 5.88 30.61
N ASN A 283 6.46 5.97 31.89
CA ASN A 283 7.40 6.32 32.98
C ASN A 283 8.16 7.64 32.75
N LEU A 284 7.47 8.63 32.17
CA LEU A 284 7.97 9.99 32.03
C LEU A 284 7.64 10.84 33.27
N ASN A 285 8.29 11.99 33.41
CA ASN A 285 7.95 12.94 34.45
C ASN A 285 6.50 13.44 34.28
N PRO A 286 5.84 13.85 35.41
CA PRO A 286 4.49 14.41 35.32
C PRO A 286 4.39 15.56 34.30
N GLY A 287 3.42 15.47 33.38
CA GLY A 287 3.20 16.45 32.30
C GLY A 287 4.11 16.30 31.08
N GLU A 288 5.03 15.35 31.07
CA GLU A 288 5.85 15.03 29.91
C GLU A 288 5.13 14.01 29.01
N ILE A 289 5.07 14.29 27.70
CA ILE A 289 4.49 13.39 26.70
C ILE A 289 5.53 13.18 25.59
N ARG A 290 5.79 11.93 25.26
CA ARG A 290 6.63 11.51 24.13
C ARG A 290 6.01 10.35 23.38
N PHE A 291 6.31 10.28 22.10
CA PHE A 291 5.96 9.16 21.24
C PHE A 291 7.22 8.47 20.73
N THR A 292 7.13 7.17 20.48
CA THR A 292 8.19 6.36 19.87
C THR A 292 7.59 5.41 18.86
N PRO A 293 8.23 5.20 17.69
CA PRO A 293 7.70 4.28 16.71
C PRO A 293 7.93 2.83 17.10
N LEU A 294 7.04 1.95 16.63
CA LEU A 294 7.23 0.51 16.60
C LEU A 294 8.01 0.13 15.34
N ALA A 295 9.02 -0.70 15.51
CA ALA A 295 9.78 -1.29 14.41
C ALA A 295 9.09 -2.57 13.93
N ALA A 296 9.17 -2.83 12.64
CA ALA A 296 8.63 -4.04 12.01
C ALA A 296 9.40 -4.36 10.72
N SER A 297 9.24 -5.58 10.23
CA SER A 297 9.63 -5.97 8.88
C SER A 297 8.46 -6.57 8.13
N SER A 298 8.49 -6.45 6.80
CA SER A 298 7.55 -7.12 5.92
C SER A 298 8.24 -7.51 4.63
N SER A 299 8.14 -8.77 4.26
CA SER A 299 8.82 -9.33 3.09
C SER A 299 7.87 -10.20 2.29
N TRP A 300 8.04 -10.22 0.98
CA TRP A 300 7.39 -11.17 0.11
C TRP A 300 8.30 -11.58 -1.04
N ALA A 301 8.08 -12.79 -1.54
CA ALA A 301 8.69 -13.31 -2.76
C ALA A 301 7.63 -13.98 -3.61
N GLN A 302 7.82 -13.97 -4.92
CA GLN A 302 6.92 -14.59 -5.88
C GLN A 302 7.69 -15.19 -7.04
N VAL A 303 7.30 -16.38 -7.46
CA VAL A 303 7.68 -16.99 -8.73
C VAL A 303 6.43 -17.20 -9.58
N GLN A 304 6.53 -16.94 -10.88
CA GLN A 304 5.50 -17.24 -11.87
C GLN A 304 6.14 -17.81 -13.12
N TYR A 305 5.54 -18.85 -13.67
CA TYR A 305 5.98 -19.49 -14.91
C TYR A 305 4.82 -19.78 -15.85
N GLY A 306 4.98 -19.49 -17.11
CA GLY A 306 4.03 -19.80 -18.18
C GLY A 306 3.83 -18.66 -19.16
N GLY A 307 3.06 -18.94 -20.20
CA GLY A 307 2.66 -17.99 -21.23
C GLY A 307 1.18 -17.56 -21.06
N ALA A 308 0.31 -17.97 -21.97
CA ALA A 308 -1.13 -17.75 -21.85
C ALA A 308 -1.70 -18.44 -20.61
N LEU A 309 -1.33 -19.71 -20.38
CA LEU A 309 -1.53 -20.40 -19.11
C LEU A 309 -0.25 -20.25 -18.27
N LYS A 310 -0.40 -19.74 -17.06
CA LYS A 310 0.69 -19.50 -16.12
C LYS A 310 0.30 -19.92 -14.70
N ALA A 311 1.26 -20.47 -13.99
CA ALA A 311 1.16 -20.80 -12.57
C ALA A 311 2.09 -19.90 -11.78
N GLY A 312 1.66 -19.49 -10.59
CA GLY A 312 2.42 -18.65 -9.69
C GLY A 312 2.33 -19.12 -8.25
N LEU A 313 3.33 -18.75 -7.47
CA LEU A 313 3.37 -18.94 -6.03
C LEU A 313 3.91 -17.67 -5.39
N MET A 314 3.15 -17.07 -4.49
CA MET A 314 3.58 -15.96 -3.64
C MET A 314 3.69 -16.46 -2.20
N ALA A 315 4.76 -16.04 -1.51
CA ALA A 315 4.91 -16.19 -0.07
C ALA A 315 5.21 -14.83 0.57
N GLY A 316 4.64 -14.58 1.74
CA GLY A 316 4.85 -13.36 2.52
C GLY A 316 5.09 -13.66 3.99
N PHE A 317 5.90 -12.82 4.65
CA PHE A 317 6.17 -12.86 6.09
C PHE A 317 6.30 -11.43 6.63
N MET A 318 5.73 -11.21 7.80
CA MET A 318 5.82 -9.95 8.53
C MET A 318 6.05 -10.24 10.01
N SER A 319 6.83 -9.37 10.68
CA SER A 319 7.11 -9.47 12.12
C SER A 319 7.11 -8.09 12.78
N ASN A 320 6.52 -8.02 13.96
CA ASN A 320 6.57 -6.89 14.88
C ASN A 320 7.82 -7.01 15.76
N TRP A 321 8.59 -5.93 15.89
CA TRP A 321 9.82 -5.89 16.72
C TRP A 321 9.66 -4.98 17.94
N GLY A 322 8.47 -4.37 18.12
CA GLY A 322 8.19 -3.47 19.22
C GLY A 322 8.94 -2.14 19.14
N ALA A 323 9.09 -1.48 20.28
CA ALA A 323 9.80 -0.22 20.45
C ALA A 323 11.00 -0.38 21.38
N GLY A 324 11.96 0.55 21.27
CA GLY A 324 13.12 0.59 22.17
C GLY A 324 12.82 1.15 23.57
N LYS A 325 11.54 1.34 23.92
CA LYS A 325 11.07 1.95 25.20
C LYS A 325 9.77 1.33 25.63
N ASP A 326 9.49 1.38 26.92
CA ASP A 326 8.20 1.00 27.48
C ASP A 326 7.13 2.03 27.09
N LEU A 327 5.92 1.54 26.84
CA LEU A 327 4.79 2.27 26.31
C LEU A 327 3.64 2.29 27.33
N SER A 328 2.99 3.42 27.45
CA SER A 328 1.73 3.57 28.19
C SER A 328 0.50 3.39 27.28
N ALA A 329 0.68 3.51 25.96
CA ALA A 329 -0.35 3.23 24.94
C ALA A 329 0.28 2.82 23.62
N ILE A 330 -0.37 1.91 22.88
CA ILE A 330 0.04 1.42 21.57
C ILE A 330 -1.01 1.81 20.54
N TYR A 331 -0.57 2.37 19.42
CA TYR A 331 -1.39 2.80 18.29
C TYR A 331 -0.91 2.05 17.04
N ALA A 332 -1.45 0.87 16.82
CA ALA A 332 -1.10 -0.03 15.72
C ALA A 332 -2.33 -0.81 15.25
N ALA A 333 -2.18 -1.57 14.16
CA ALA A 333 -3.21 -2.50 13.72
C ALA A 333 -3.56 -3.49 14.84
N GLU A 334 -4.84 -3.82 14.99
CA GLU A 334 -5.38 -4.73 16.02
C GLU A 334 -4.88 -4.40 17.45
N GLY A 335 -4.68 -3.11 17.75
CA GLY A 335 -4.20 -2.68 19.07
C GLY A 335 -2.78 -3.13 19.41
N GLY A 336 -2.01 -3.62 18.45
CA GLY A 336 -0.65 -4.13 18.66
C GLY A 336 -0.57 -5.59 19.13
N THR A 337 -1.64 -6.38 19.00
CA THR A 337 -1.68 -7.80 19.41
C THR A 337 -1.02 -8.75 18.40
N ILE A 338 -0.63 -8.29 17.22
CA ILE A 338 0.00 -9.11 16.19
C ILE A 338 1.51 -9.18 16.43
N ASP A 339 2.05 -10.39 16.63
CA ASP A 339 3.48 -10.68 16.69
C ASP A 339 4.07 -10.85 15.29
N ASN A 340 3.54 -11.80 14.56
CA ASN A 340 3.95 -12.08 13.19
C ASN A 340 2.79 -12.62 12.35
N MET A 341 2.96 -12.62 11.04
CA MET A 341 2.06 -13.32 10.12
C MET A 341 2.81 -13.83 8.91
N TRP A 342 2.24 -14.85 8.26
CA TRP A 342 2.74 -15.36 7.01
C TRP A 342 1.60 -15.78 6.08
N ARG A 343 1.89 -15.80 4.79
CA ARG A 343 0.98 -16.26 3.73
C ARG A 343 1.71 -17.09 2.70
N VAL A 344 1.02 -18.09 2.17
CA VAL A 344 1.38 -18.81 0.95
C VAL A 344 0.17 -18.76 0.02
N ALA A 345 0.41 -18.34 -1.23
CA ALA A 345 -0.67 -18.10 -2.19
C ALA A 345 -0.30 -18.63 -3.60
N PRO A 346 -0.52 -19.94 -3.87
CA PRO A 346 -0.46 -20.48 -5.21
C PRO A 346 -1.62 -19.97 -6.06
N ASN A 347 -1.35 -19.69 -7.34
CA ASN A 347 -2.37 -19.30 -8.30
C ASN A 347 -2.13 -19.88 -9.69
N VAL A 348 -3.20 -19.98 -10.46
CA VAL A 348 -3.18 -20.29 -11.88
C VAL A 348 -4.00 -19.23 -12.62
N GLN A 349 -3.47 -18.75 -13.71
CA GLN A 349 -4.12 -17.73 -14.55
C GLN A 349 -4.09 -18.16 -16.01
N TYR A 350 -5.18 -17.95 -16.73
CA TYR A 350 -5.28 -18.18 -18.16
C TYR A 350 -5.73 -16.89 -18.86
N VAL A 351 -4.85 -16.37 -19.72
CA VAL A 351 -5.08 -15.14 -20.46
C VAL A 351 -5.39 -15.48 -21.90
N VAL A 352 -6.56 -15.05 -22.37
CA VAL A 352 -7.01 -15.24 -23.75
C VAL A 352 -7.63 -13.93 -24.27
N GLY A 353 -6.98 -13.33 -25.26
CA GLY A 353 -7.34 -11.97 -25.71
C GLY A 353 -7.33 -10.98 -24.53
N ASN A 354 -8.45 -10.31 -24.33
CA ASN A 354 -8.63 -9.34 -23.24
C ASN A 354 -9.15 -9.96 -21.92
N MET A 355 -9.37 -11.28 -21.89
CA MET A 355 -9.84 -11.97 -20.69
C MET A 355 -8.69 -12.57 -19.89
N ASN A 356 -8.78 -12.44 -18.56
CA ASN A 356 -7.95 -13.16 -17.61
C ASN A 356 -8.86 -13.97 -16.68
N LEU A 357 -8.71 -15.30 -16.69
CA LEU A 357 -9.35 -16.24 -15.79
C LEU A 357 -8.33 -16.62 -14.72
N GLY A 358 -8.66 -16.46 -13.46
CA GLY A 358 -7.74 -16.71 -12.36
C GLY A 358 -8.35 -17.52 -11.24
N VAL A 359 -7.54 -18.41 -10.67
CA VAL A 359 -7.83 -19.14 -9.44
C VAL A 359 -6.65 -18.92 -8.49
N GLU A 360 -6.92 -18.53 -7.26
CA GLU A 360 -5.90 -18.34 -6.22
C GLU A 360 -6.37 -19.00 -4.92
N TYR A 361 -5.48 -19.73 -4.29
CA TYR A 361 -5.67 -20.20 -2.93
C TYR A 361 -4.72 -19.42 -2.02
N GLU A 362 -5.20 -18.94 -0.87
CA GLU A 362 -4.40 -18.24 0.11
C GLU A 362 -4.53 -18.91 1.47
N LEU A 363 -3.43 -19.44 2.00
CA LEU A 363 -3.32 -19.79 3.42
C LEU A 363 -2.60 -18.64 4.13
N THR A 364 -3.30 -17.98 5.05
CA THR A 364 -2.75 -16.90 5.88
C THR A 364 -2.87 -17.28 7.35
N THR A 365 -1.77 -17.17 8.08
CA THR A 365 -1.73 -17.41 9.53
C THR A 365 -1.17 -16.18 10.22
N VAL A 366 -1.82 -15.78 11.31
CA VAL A 366 -1.42 -14.67 12.19
C VAL A 366 -1.18 -15.21 13.58
N ALA A 367 -0.06 -14.85 14.18
CA ALA A 367 0.24 -15.07 15.60
C ALA A 367 -0.26 -13.85 16.39
N TYR A 368 -1.36 -14.01 17.08
CA TYR A 368 -1.93 -13.04 18.01
C TYR A 368 -1.49 -13.34 19.44
N GLY A 369 -1.35 -12.31 20.27
CA GLY A 369 -0.96 -12.49 21.66
C GLY A 369 -1.12 -11.22 22.49
N THR A 370 -0.47 -11.20 23.65
CA THR A 370 -0.54 -10.10 24.60
C THR A 370 0.56 -9.08 24.37
N PRO A 371 0.22 -7.81 24.08
CA PRO A 371 1.23 -6.76 23.96
C PRO A 371 2.01 -6.58 25.26
N GLN A 372 3.33 -6.55 25.15
CA GLN A 372 4.27 -6.31 26.26
C GLN A 372 4.54 -4.81 26.41
N ALA A 373 5.18 -4.43 27.52
CA ALA A 373 5.47 -3.04 27.82
C ALA A 373 6.17 -2.28 26.69
N ASN A 374 7.06 -2.93 25.97
CA ASN A 374 7.78 -2.34 24.83
C ASN A 374 7.08 -2.53 23.47
N GLY A 375 5.84 -3.02 23.44
CA GLY A 375 5.09 -3.26 22.21
C GLY A 375 5.47 -4.50 21.42
N THR A 376 6.37 -5.37 21.91
CA THR A 376 6.48 -6.75 21.45
C THR A 376 5.28 -7.56 21.92
N VAL A 377 5.08 -8.76 21.40
CA VAL A 377 3.93 -9.60 21.74
C VAL A 377 4.40 -10.92 22.33
N ALA A 378 3.77 -11.37 23.42
CA ALA A 378 4.04 -12.64 24.07
C ALA A 378 2.75 -13.48 24.17
N ASP A 379 2.88 -14.73 24.65
CA ASP A 379 1.79 -15.69 24.87
C ASP A 379 0.94 -15.86 23.61
N THR A 380 1.61 -16.09 22.48
CA THR A 380 0.99 -16.08 21.15
C THR A 380 0.19 -17.35 20.88
N HIS A 381 -0.86 -17.18 20.09
CA HIS A 381 -1.63 -18.26 19.47
C HIS A 381 -1.87 -17.98 17.98
N ASN A 382 -1.94 -19.02 17.20
CA ASN A 382 -2.14 -18.88 15.77
C ASN A 382 -3.62 -18.90 15.39
N VAL A 383 -4.00 -18.02 14.46
CA VAL A 383 -5.27 -18.03 13.76
C VAL A 383 -5.00 -18.12 12.27
N SER A 384 -5.65 -19.07 11.59
CA SER A 384 -5.45 -19.33 10.17
C SER A 384 -6.74 -19.17 9.39
N ASN A 385 -6.65 -18.63 8.19
CA ASN A 385 -7.72 -18.62 7.21
C ASN A 385 -7.26 -19.27 5.91
N ASN A 386 -8.10 -20.15 5.37
CA ASN A 386 -7.98 -20.68 4.02
C ASN A 386 -8.96 -19.91 3.13
N ARG A 387 -8.44 -19.29 2.08
CA ARG A 387 -9.23 -18.57 1.09
C ARG A 387 -9.10 -19.21 -0.28
N LEU A 388 -10.22 -19.44 -0.95
CA LEU A 388 -10.25 -19.75 -2.37
C LEU A 388 -10.88 -18.57 -3.10
N LEU A 389 -10.20 -18.06 -4.12
CA LEU A 389 -10.65 -16.96 -4.97
C LEU A 389 -10.73 -17.42 -6.43
N LEU A 390 -11.83 -17.11 -7.08
CA LEU A 390 -12.06 -17.25 -8.52
C LEU A 390 -12.24 -15.86 -9.11
N SER A 391 -11.64 -15.60 -10.27
CA SER A 391 -11.73 -14.29 -10.94
C SER A 391 -11.88 -14.46 -12.45
N VAL A 392 -12.79 -13.70 -13.02
CA VAL A 392 -12.92 -13.47 -14.46
C VAL A 392 -12.81 -11.98 -14.69
N MET A 393 -11.80 -11.53 -15.42
CA MET A 393 -11.55 -10.13 -15.71
C MET A 393 -11.51 -9.91 -17.21
N TYR A 394 -12.16 -8.86 -17.69
CA TYR A 394 -12.06 -8.35 -19.05
C TYR A 394 -11.44 -6.95 -19.03
N ALA A 395 -10.28 -6.80 -19.66
CA ALA A 395 -9.55 -5.52 -19.74
C ALA A 395 -9.71 -4.90 -21.15
N PHE A 396 -9.64 -3.57 -21.23
CA PHE A 396 -9.75 -2.81 -22.47
C PHE A 396 -8.84 -1.59 -22.47
#